data_95dd16b214883c9bd75eedb2e6ba68a6
#
_entry.id   95dd16b214883c9bd75eedb2e6ba68a6
#
_cell.length_a   1.000
_cell.length_b   1.000
_cell.length_c   1.000
_cell.angle_alpha   90.00
_cell.angle_beta   90.00
_cell.angle_gamma   90.00
#
_symmetry.space_group_name_H-M   'P 1'
#
loop_
_entity.id
_entity.type
_entity.pdbx_description
1 polymer ?
#
loop_
_entity_poly.entity_id
_entity_poly.type
_entity_poly.pdbx_seq_one_letter_code
_entity_poly.pdbx_strand_id
1 'polypeptide(L)'
;MSSSLLNNYVRPATSIKKFSHRIFGGKVKMKFTESQLKLFAAPLSETENRLCLNAISMIRDALKRLGFTDDNRSITKKYSDIYDYSIQMRSISGSRQIKIFIQGSYANNTNVRTQSDVDIAIVQEETFQTEYRLGVTDENYHFSVIPDPPKTFKDEVQECLECKFGTDVERKNKSIKVHGNTYRKDADTVPCLRYRNYTQEFNNNPNDYIGGIVIKADDGTRIINYPEQHIQNGRKKNNETNTYYKKMVRIIKKIRNIMDGDYHYLSAKNVSSFGLESLLWNIPNATFMKYSIYRYVFGDVVDYIL
;
A
#
# COMPACT_ATOMS: atom_id res chain seq x y z
N MET A 1 17.91 16.57 -2.60
CA MET A 1 16.75 17.41 -2.96
C MET A 1 15.49 16.57 -2.85
N SER A 2 14.87 16.42 -1.69
CA SER A 2 13.65 15.59 -1.60
C SER A 2 12.81 15.77 -0.33
N SER A 3 13.03 16.83 0.44
CA SER A 3 12.25 17.05 1.68
C SER A 3 10.96 17.86 1.49
N SER A 4 10.73 18.45 0.32
CA SER A 4 9.60 19.37 0.09
C SER A 4 8.30 18.70 -0.38
N LEU A 5 8.34 17.52 -0.95
CA LEU A 5 7.15 16.86 -1.52
C LEU A 5 6.27 16.17 -0.46
N LEU A 6 6.81 15.87 0.72
CA LEU A 6 6.04 15.28 1.83
C LEU A 6 5.25 16.31 2.64
N ASN A 7 5.58 17.60 2.54
CA ASN A 7 4.94 18.66 3.33
C ASN A 7 3.47 18.93 2.96
N ASN A 8 3.01 18.54 1.78
CA ASN A 8 1.61 18.76 1.38
C ASN A 8 0.60 17.79 1.98
N TYR A 9 1.07 16.70 2.65
CA TYR A 9 0.20 15.73 3.34
C TYR A 9 0.33 15.76 4.86
N VAL A 10 1.20 16.61 5.41
CA VAL A 10 1.38 16.73 6.86
C VAL A 10 0.35 17.73 7.40
N ARG A 11 -0.70 17.22 8.05
CA ARG A 11 -1.59 18.06 8.86
C ARG A 11 -0.76 18.74 9.97
N PRO A 12 -1.07 20.02 10.33
CA PRO A 12 -0.33 20.74 11.36
C PRO A 12 -0.33 19.98 12.71
N ALA A 13 0.70 20.19 13.51
CA ALA A 13 0.96 19.51 14.79
C ALA A 13 -0.23 19.47 15.77
N THR A 14 -1.11 20.47 15.73
CA THR A 14 -2.37 20.52 16.49
C THR A 14 -3.36 19.41 16.09
N SER A 15 -3.32 18.96 14.83
CA SER A 15 -4.15 17.84 14.35
C SER A 15 -3.57 16.50 14.83
N ILE A 16 -2.25 16.39 14.93
CA ILE A 16 -1.56 15.19 15.42
C ILE A 16 -1.87 14.98 16.91
N LYS A 17 -1.81 16.02 17.74
CA LYS A 17 -2.16 15.94 19.16
C LYS A 17 -3.63 15.54 19.38
N LYS A 18 -4.58 16.06 18.58
CA LYS A 18 -5.98 15.62 18.62
C LYS A 18 -6.16 14.18 18.19
N PHE A 19 -5.35 13.71 17.25
CA PHE A 19 -5.38 12.35 16.75
C PHE A 19 -4.84 11.36 17.80
N SER A 20 -3.72 11.67 18.43
CA SER A 20 -3.14 10.86 19.51
C SER A 20 -4.06 10.76 20.73
N HIS A 21 -4.69 11.86 21.12
CA HIS A 21 -5.65 11.87 22.23
C HIS A 21 -6.89 11.00 21.95
N ARG A 22 -7.32 10.89 20.69
CA ARG A 22 -8.39 9.97 20.27
C ARG A 22 -7.99 8.50 20.32
N ILE A 23 -6.72 8.17 20.06
CA ILE A 23 -6.24 6.78 20.06
C ILE A 23 -5.93 6.29 21.48
N PHE A 24 -5.33 7.15 22.32
CA PHE A 24 -4.81 6.77 23.63
C PHE A 24 -5.51 7.44 24.83
N GLY A 25 -6.45 8.35 24.58
CA GLY A 25 -7.09 9.23 25.58
C GLY A 25 -8.20 8.63 26.44
N GLY A 26 -8.21 7.34 26.65
CA GLY A 26 -9.09 6.67 27.59
C GLY A 26 -8.31 6.07 28.77
N LYS A 27 -8.80 6.13 30.00
CA LYS A 27 -8.19 5.70 31.27
C LYS A 27 -7.77 4.21 31.36
N VAL A 28 -7.62 3.49 30.27
CA VAL A 28 -7.22 2.08 30.29
C VAL A 28 -5.69 1.99 30.15
N LYS A 29 -5.02 1.80 31.26
CA LYS A 29 -3.60 1.42 31.27
C LYS A 29 -3.44 -0.04 30.82
N MET A 30 -3.44 -0.29 29.51
CA MET A 30 -3.03 -1.60 29.00
C MET A 30 -1.52 -1.76 29.22
N LYS A 31 -1.14 -2.76 29.99
CA LYS A 31 0.28 -3.11 30.23
C LYS A 31 0.61 -4.32 29.38
N PHE A 32 1.43 -4.12 28.35
CA PHE A 32 1.97 -5.23 27.55
C PHE A 32 3.35 -5.64 28.08
N THR A 33 3.58 -6.95 28.20
CA THR A 33 4.87 -7.51 28.53
C THR A 33 5.82 -7.43 27.32
N GLU A 34 7.13 -7.53 27.57
CA GLU A 34 8.14 -7.59 26.51
C GLU A 34 7.87 -8.76 25.54
N SER A 35 7.46 -9.92 26.07
CA SER A 35 7.13 -11.10 25.26
C SER A 35 5.92 -10.88 24.35
N GLN A 36 4.89 -10.21 24.85
CA GLN A 36 3.72 -9.84 24.02
C GLN A 36 4.10 -8.86 22.92
N LEU A 37 4.90 -7.83 23.22
CA LEU A 37 5.35 -6.87 22.21
C LEU A 37 6.23 -7.53 21.15
N LYS A 38 7.10 -8.47 21.53
CA LYS A 38 7.88 -9.28 20.57
C LYS A 38 6.97 -10.10 19.65
N LEU A 39 5.91 -10.70 20.20
CA LEU A 39 4.93 -11.44 19.40
C LEU A 39 4.18 -10.52 18.42
N PHE A 40 3.76 -9.34 18.87
CA PHE A 40 3.09 -8.34 18.02
C PHE A 40 4.01 -7.79 16.93
N ALA A 41 5.30 -7.68 17.22
CA ALA A 41 6.33 -7.23 16.28
C ALA A 41 6.68 -8.27 15.21
N ALA A 42 6.29 -9.54 15.38
CA ALA A 42 6.68 -10.61 14.47
C ALA A 42 6.06 -10.40 13.06
N PRO A 43 6.83 -10.63 11.99
CA PRO A 43 6.32 -10.59 10.61
C PRO A 43 5.40 -11.78 10.35
N LEU A 44 4.79 -11.84 9.16
CA LEU A 44 4.00 -13.01 8.74
C LEU A 44 4.81 -14.31 8.88
N SER A 45 4.09 -15.39 9.15
CA SER A 45 4.66 -16.74 9.08
C SER A 45 4.92 -17.15 7.62
N GLU A 46 5.77 -18.15 7.43
CA GLU A 46 6.04 -18.72 6.09
C GLU A 46 4.75 -19.20 5.41
N THR A 47 3.85 -19.82 6.19
CA THR A 47 2.55 -20.28 5.67
C THR A 47 1.69 -19.11 5.19
N GLU A 48 1.56 -18.04 5.99
CA GLU A 48 0.81 -16.86 5.59
C GLU A 48 1.42 -16.19 4.36
N ASN A 49 2.75 -16.08 4.31
CA ASN A 49 3.47 -15.56 3.15
C ASN A 49 3.21 -16.39 1.88
N ARG A 50 3.24 -17.72 1.99
CA ARG A 50 2.92 -18.62 0.87
C ARG A 50 1.50 -18.43 0.36
N LEU A 51 0.51 -18.30 1.26
CA LEU A 51 -0.88 -18.03 0.88
C LEU A 51 -1.04 -16.69 0.16
N CYS A 52 -0.29 -15.68 0.55
CA CYS A 52 -0.24 -14.38 -0.13
C CYS A 52 0.36 -14.51 -1.54
N LEU A 53 1.49 -15.21 -1.69
CA LEU A 53 2.13 -15.45 -2.99
C LEU A 53 1.24 -16.27 -3.94
N ASN A 54 0.50 -17.24 -3.39
CA ASN A 54 -0.48 -17.98 -4.16
C ASN A 54 -1.59 -17.07 -4.68
N ALA A 55 -2.11 -16.16 -3.85
CA ALA A 55 -3.15 -15.20 -4.27
C ALA A 55 -2.69 -14.37 -5.47
N ILE A 56 -1.47 -13.81 -5.41
CA ILE A 56 -0.89 -13.01 -6.51
C ILE A 56 -0.73 -13.84 -7.78
N SER A 57 -0.17 -15.04 -7.66
CA SER A 57 0.05 -15.93 -8.80
C SER A 57 -1.28 -16.32 -9.47
N MET A 58 -2.30 -16.62 -8.68
CA MET A 58 -3.61 -16.98 -9.19
C MET A 58 -4.32 -15.80 -9.87
N ILE A 59 -4.18 -14.58 -9.33
CA ILE A 59 -4.71 -13.35 -9.97
C ILE A 59 -3.99 -13.08 -11.29
N ARG A 60 -2.66 -13.11 -11.31
CA ARG A 60 -1.88 -13.01 -12.56
C ARG A 60 -2.39 -13.99 -13.62
N ASP A 61 -2.56 -15.25 -13.24
CA ASP A 61 -3.01 -16.28 -14.18
C ASP A 61 -4.46 -16.06 -14.66
N ALA A 62 -5.31 -15.39 -13.86
CA ALA A 62 -6.64 -14.96 -14.32
C ALA A 62 -6.53 -13.93 -15.44
N LEU A 63 -5.63 -12.95 -15.31
CA LEU A 63 -5.45 -11.87 -16.28
C LEU A 63 -4.90 -12.33 -17.64
N LYS A 64 -4.31 -13.52 -17.72
CA LYS A 64 -3.94 -14.13 -19.01
C LYS A 64 -5.15 -14.32 -19.94
N ARG A 65 -6.36 -14.39 -19.41
CA ARG A 65 -7.59 -14.44 -20.20
C ARG A 65 -7.90 -13.15 -20.97
N LEU A 66 -7.35 -12.01 -20.54
CA LEU A 66 -7.39 -10.75 -21.30
C LEU A 66 -6.37 -10.70 -22.44
N GLY A 67 -5.71 -11.81 -22.72
CA GLY A 67 -4.67 -11.88 -23.75
C GLY A 67 -3.31 -11.32 -23.29
N PHE A 68 -3.10 -11.17 -21.99
CA PHE A 68 -1.79 -10.80 -21.46
C PHE A 68 -0.90 -12.02 -21.27
N THR A 69 0.37 -11.87 -21.60
CA THR A 69 1.42 -12.86 -21.34
C THR A 69 2.50 -12.26 -20.45
N ASP A 70 3.14 -13.11 -19.65
CA ASP A 70 4.25 -12.68 -18.82
C ASP A 70 5.38 -12.17 -19.73
N ASP A 71 5.93 -11.00 -19.46
CA ASP A 71 7.07 -10.43 -20.21
C ASP A 71 8.37 -11.11 -19.73
N ASN A 72 8.49 -12.40 -20.01
CA ASN A 72 9.64 -13.30 -19.74
C ASN A 72 10.28 -13.18 -18.33
N ARG A 73 9.59 -12.63 -17.34
CA ARG A 73 10.11 -12.43 -15.99
C ARG A 73 9.23 -13.14 -14.98
N SER A 74 9.84 -14.04 -14.23
CA SER A 74 9.25 -14.58 -13.00
C SER A 74 8.86 -13.44 -12.05
N ILE A 75 7.91 -13.70 -11.16
CA ILE A 75 7.63 -12.80 -10.03
C ILE A 75 8.95 -12.49 -9.33
N THR A 76 9.42 -11.26 -9.50
CA THR A 76 10.72 -10.87 -8.94
C THR A 76 10.52 -10.11 -7.65
N LYS A 77 11.23 -10.56 -6.62
CA LYS A 77 11.36 -9.82 -5.37
C LYS A 77 12.35 -8.69 -5.60
N LYS A 78 11.91 -7.45 -5.51
CA LYS A 78 12.74 -6.28 -5.76
C LYS A 78 13.80 -6.06 -4.67
N TYR A 79 13.47 -6.41 -3.43
CA TYR A 79 14.36 -6.25 -2.28
C TYR A 79 14.24 -7.46 -1.33
N SER A 80 15.34 -7.87 -0.69
CA SER A 80 15.38 -9.04 0.20
C SER A 80 14.63 -8.84 1.52
N ASP A 81 14.51 -7.61 1.99
CA ASP A 81 13.99 -7.22 3.29
C ASP A 81 12.48 -6.87 3.29
N ILE A 82 11.84 -6.88 2.12
CA ILE A 82 10.41 -6.60 1.95
C ILE A 82 9.77 -7.59 0.98
N TYR A 83 8.44 -7.61 0.96
CA TYR A 83 7.64 -8.45 0.06
C TYR A 83 7.17 -7.66 -1.19
N ASP A 84 8.08 -6.87 -1.76
CA ASP A 84 7.82 -6.11 -2.99
C ASP A 84 7.97 -7.01 -4.21
N TYR A 85 6.87 -7.62 -4.63
CA TYR A 85 6.80 -8.46 -5.81
C TYR A 85 6.12 -7.69 -6.93
N SER A 86 6.72 -7.71 -8.11
CA SER A 86 6.09 -7.13 -9.30
C SER A 86 6.27 -8.02 -10.53
N ILE A 87 5.26 -7.98 -11.41
CA ILE A 87 5.28 -8.62 -12.72
C ILE A 87 4.82 -7.61 -13.75
N GLN A 88 5.49 -7.57 -14.88
CA GLN A 88 5.01 -6.89 -16.08
C GLN A 88 4.43 -7.93 -17.04
N MET A 89 3.28 -7.58 -17.63
CA MET A 89 2.61 -8.41 -18.64
C MET A 89 2.29 -7.53 -19.85
N ARG A 90 2.38 -8.12 -21.04
CA ARG A 90 2.01 -7.48 -22.30
C ARG A 90 0.92 -8.25 -22.99
N SER A 91 0.02 -7.53 -23.70
CA SER A 91 -0.91 -8.18 -24.60
C SER A 91 -0.18 -8.83 -25.77
N ILE A 92 -0.75 -9.89 -26.32
CA ILE A 92 -0.20 -10.59 -27.49
C ILE A 92 -0.05 -9.63 -28.68
N SER A 93 -0.95 -8.65 -28.83
CA SER A 93 -0.84 -7.59 -29.83
C SER A 93 0.26 -6.58 -29.55
N GLY A 94 0.85 -6.57 -28.36
CA GLY A 94 1.85 -5.60 -27.92
C GLY A 94 1.31 -4.21 -27.59
N SER A 95 0.01 -3.96 -27.81
CA SER A 95 -0.61 -2.63 -27.63
C SER A 95 -0.93 -2.28 -26.19
N ARG A 96 -1.05 -3.27 -25.31
CA ARG A 96 -1.39 -3.08 -23.89
C ARG A 96 -0.30 -3.63 -22.98
N GLN A 97 -0.01 -2.87 -21.93
CA GLN A 97 0.93 -3.26 -20.88
C GLN A 97 0.28 -3.09 -19.52
N ILE A 98 0.41 -4.09 -18.67
CA ILE A 98 0.02 -3.99 -17.27
C ILE A 98 1.21 -4.33 -16.37
N LYS A 99 1.24 -3.67 -15.23
CA LYS A 99 2.15 -3.99 -14.12
C LYS A 99 1.31 -4.44 -12.94
N ILE A 100 1.58 -5.66 -12.48
CA ILE A 100 0.97 -6.20 -11.26
C ILE A 100 2.02 -6.08 -10.17
N PHE A 101 1.67 -5.48 -9.04
CA PHE A 101 2.56 -5.44 -7.89
C PHE A 101 1.79 -5.42 -6.57
N ILE A 102 2.48 -5.88 -5.52
CA ILE A 102 1.93 -5.82 -4.17
C ILE A 102 2.13 -4.42 -3.62
N GLN A 103 1.10 -3.91 -2.96
CA GLN A 103 1.13 -2.64 -2.26
C GLN A 103 0.75 -2.79 -0.79
N GLY A 104 0.60 -1.67 -0.08
CA GLY A 104 0.09 -1.65 1.28
C GLY A 104 1.00 -2.31 2.31
N SER A 105 0.38 -2.84 3.34
CA SER A 105 1.09 -3.36 4.50
C SER A 105 1.87 -4.65 4.23
N TYR A 106 1.43 -5.47 3.28
CA TYR A 106 2.16 -6.67 2.91
C TYR A 106 3.49 -6.32 2.24
N ALA A 107 3.48 -5.47 1.21
CA ALA A 107 4.70 -5.03 0.54
C ALA A 107 5.71 -4.41 1.52
N ASN A 108 5.22 -3.60 2.46
CA ASN A 108 6.04 -2.96 3.48
C ASN A 108 6.48 -3.88 4.64
N ASN A 109 5.99 -5.11 4.71
CA ASN A 109 6.19 -5.98 5.87
C ASN A 109 5.77 -5.31 7.19
N THR A 110 4.60 -4.64 7.15
CA THR A 110 3.97 -3.97 8.30
C THR A 110 2.60 -4.54 8.64
N ASN A 111 2.23 -5.64 8.04
CA ASN A 111 0.98 -6.35 8.29
C ASN A 111 0.97 -7.09 9.64
N VAL A 112 -0.21 -7.15 10.23
CA VAL A 112 -0.46 -7.88 11.46
C VAL A 112 -0.83 -9.32 11.10
N ARG A 113 -0.21 -10.30 11.76
CA ARG A 113 -0.52 -11.73 11.58
C ARG A 113 -2.01 -12.00 11.70
N THR A 114 -2.52 -12.89 10.87
CA THR A 114 -3.90 -13.37 10.81
C THR A 114 -4.96 -12.34 10.39
N GLN A 115 -4.64 -11.06 10.33
CA GLN A 115 -5.60 -9.96 10.18
C GLN A 115 -5.40 -9.09 8.92
N SER A 116 -4.49 -9.47 8.04
CA SER A 116 -4.19 -8.64 6.86
C SER A 116 -4.49 -9.37 5.57
N ASP A 117 -5.19 -8.68 4.67
CA ASP A 117 -5.40 -9.06 3.28
C ASP A 117 -4.17 -8.66 2.44
N VAL A 118 -4.08 -9.15 1.22
CA VAL A 118 -3.04 -8.76 0.27
C VAL A 118 -3.60 -7.69 -0.66
N ASP A 119 -3.01 -6.51 -0.66
CA ASP A 119 -3.37 -5.44 -1.60
C ASP A 119 -2.55 -5.62 -2.89
N ILE A 120 -3.21 -5.80 -4.02
CA ILE A 120 -2.59 -6.03 -5.33
C ILE A 120 -3.01 -4.94 -6.30
N ALA A 121 -2.08 -4.08 -6.71
CA ALA A 121 -2.33 -3.13 -7.78
C ALA A 121 -2.18 -3.81 -9.14
N ILE A 122 -3.13 -3.55 -10.04
CA ILE A 122 -3.09 -3.95 -11.45
C ILE A 122 -3.11 -2.64 -12.26
N VAL A 123 -1.94 -2.19 -12.66
CA VAL A 123 -1.74 -0.88 -13.28
C VAL A 123 -1.69 -1.02 -14.79
N GLN A 124 -2.58 -0.33 -15.48
CA GLN A 124 -2.50 -0.13 -16.92
C GLN A 124 -1.43 0.94 -17.18
N GLU A 125 -0.38 0.58 -17.91
CA GLU A 125 0.80 1.44 -18.10
C GLU A 125 0.72 2.32 -19.35
N GLU A 126 0.09 1.83 -20.41
CA GLU A 126 -0.05 2.56 -21.69
C GLU A 126 -1.09 3.68 -21.63
N THR A 127 -2.10 3.54 -20.76
CA THR A 127 -3.08 4.59 -20.49
C THR A 127 -2.78 5.21 -19.14
N PHE A 128 -2.50 6.49 -19.12
CA PHE A 128 -2.08 7.18 -17.90
C PHE A 128 -2.81 8.52 -17.74
N GLN A 129 -2.77 9.04 -16.53
CA GLN A 129 -3.21 10.41 -16.23
C GLN A 129 -2.00 11.24 -15.79
N THR A 130 -2.06 12.53 -16.12
CA THR A 130 -0.95 13.47 -15.91
C THR A 130 -1.31 14.57 -14.94
N GLU A 131 -0.30 15.14 -14.32
CA GLU A 131 -0.34 16.43 -13.63
C GLU A 131 0.88 17.25 -14.05
N TYR A 132 0.65 18.51 -14.41
CA TYR A 132 1.68 19.38 -14.93
C TYR A 132 1.92 20.59 -14.04
N ARG A 133 3.08 21.22 -14.19
CA ARG A 133 3.33 22.57 -13.71
C ARG A 133 2.50 23.59 -14.50
N LEU A 134 2.33 24.76 -13.95
CA LEU A 134 1.57 25.84 -14.61
C LEU A 134 2.10 26.15 -16.02
N GLY A 135 1.20 26.25 -17.00
CA GLY A 135 1.51 26.58 -18.37
C GLY A 135 2.03 25.43 -19.24
N VAL A 136 1.98 24.20 -18.74
CA VAL A 136 2.38 22.98 -19.46
C VAL A 136 1.19 22.05 -19.64
N THR A 137 1.11 21.39 -20.80
CA THR A 137 0.03 20.50 -21.20
C THR A 137 0.55 19.21 -21.81
N ASP A 138 -0.35 18.29 -22.18
CA ASP A 138 -0.02 17.05 -22.90
C ASP A 138 0.75 17.34 -24.21
N GLU A 139 0.48 18.45 -24.87
CA GLU A 139 1.15 18.83 -26.13
C GLU A 139 2.66 19.03 -25.98
N ASN A 140 3.11 19.57 -24.84
CA ASN A 140 4.53 19.77 -24.56
C ASN A 140 5.32 18.43 -24.46
N TYR A 141 4.61 17.35 -24.19
CA TYR A 141 5.17 16.00 -24.08
C TYR A 141 4.80 15.12 -25.28
N HIS A 142 4.08 15.64 -26.27
CA HIS A 142 3.58 14.89 -27.43
C HIS A 142 2.65 13.73 -27.05
N PHE A 143 1.85 13.91 -26.01
CA PHE A 143 0.87 12.91 -25.60
C PHE A 143 -0.46 13.10 -26.34
N SER A 144 -1.11 11.99 -26.63
CA SER A 144 -2.43 11.97 -27.27
C SER A 144 -3.51 11.63 -26.25
N VAL A 145 -4.61 12.37 -26.31
CA VAL A 145 -5.79 12.08 -25.51
C VAL A 145 -6.53 10.89 -26.12
N ILE A 146 -6.77 9.86 -25.34
CA ILE A 146 -7.55 8.70 -25.75
C ILE A 146 -8.91 8.79 -25.05
N PRO A 147 -10.04 8.67 -25.79
CA PRO A 147 -11.37 8.63 -25.19
C PRO A 147 -11.49 7.48 -24.18
N ASP A 148 -12.25 7.70 -23.11
CA ASP A 148 -12.56 6.61 -22.16
C ASP A 148 -13.28 5.47 -22.92
N PRO A 149 -12.83 4.22 -22.75
CA PRO A 149 -13.47 3.08 -23.41
C PRO A 149 -14.86 2.85 -22.81
N PRO A 150 -15.80 2.27 -23.58
CA PRO A 150 -17.16 1.98 -23.08
C PRO A 150 -17.17 0.99 -21.91
N LYS A 151 -16.15 0.15 -21.82
CA LYS A 151 -15.92 -0.78 -20.73
C LYS A 151 -14.68 -0.38 -19.98
N THR A 152 -14.79 -0.19 -18.67
CA THR A 152 -13.66 0.24 -17.85
C THR A 152 -12.65 -0.90 -17.66
N PHE A 153 -11.39 -0.56 -17.40
CA PHE A 153 -10.38 -1.56 -17.07
C PHE A 153 -10.76 -2.37 -15.81
N LYS A 154 -11.47 -1.75 -14.86
CA LYS A 154 -11.98 -2.44 -13.66
C LYS A 154 -13.02 -3.51 -14.03
N ASP A 155 -13.89 -3.23 -14.99
CA ASP A 155 -14.88 -4.21 -15.46
C ASP A 155 -14.22 -5.39 -16.16
N GLU A 156 -13.22 -5.14 -17.00
CA GLU A 156 -12.45 -6.21 -17.66
C GLU A 156 -11.75 -7.12 -16.65
N VAL A 157 -11.11 -6.53 -15.64
CA VAL A 157 -10.43 -7.28 -14.56
C VAL A 157 -11.45 -8.09 -13.77
N GLN A 158 -12.61 -7.51 -13.42
CA GLN A 158 -13.67 -8.21 -12.69
C GLN A 158 -14.11 -9.46 -13.42
N GLU A 159 -14.46 -9.36 -14.69
CA GLU A 159 -14.92 -10.51 -15.49
C GLU A 159 -13.87 -11.64 -15.54
N CYS A 160 -12.58 -11.28 -15.65
CA CYS A 160 -11.52 -12.29 -15.61
C CYS A 160 -11.41 -12.98 -14.25
N LEU A 161 -11.57 -12.23 -13.18
CA LEU A 161 -11.55 -12.79 -11.83
C LEU A 161 -12.78 -13.66 -11.59
N GLU A 162 -13.97 -13.22 -11.97
CA GLU A 162 -15.20 -13.99 -11.87
C GLU A 162 -15.14 -15.30 -12.68
N CYS A 163 -14.59 -15.26 -13.88
CA CYS A 163 -14.36 -16.45 -14.70
C CYS A 163 -13.45 -17.49 -14.02
N LYS A 164 -12.52 -17.05 -13.16
CA LYS A 164 -11.57 -17.96 -12.49
C LYS A 164 -11.99 -18.35 -11.09
N PHE A 165 -12.60 -17.44 -10.36
CA PHE A 165 -12.87 -17.59 -8.94
C PHE A 165 -14.36 -17.67 -8.61
N GLY A 166 -15.25 -17.43 -9.59
CA GLY A 166 -16.70 -17.54 -9.44
C GLY A 166 -17.23 -16.64 -8.33
N THR A 167 -17.95 -17.24 -7.40
CA THR A 167 -18.60 -16.55 -6.27
C THR A 167 -17.63 -16.01 -5.20
N ASP A 168 -16.34 -16.34 -5.30
CA ASP A 168 -15.32 -15.79 -4.41
C ASP A 168 -14.94 -14.34 -4.77
N VAL A 169 -15.54 -13.76 -5.81
CA VAL A 169 -15.28 -12.38 -6.27
C VAL A 169 -16.35 -11.44 -5.78
N GLU A 170 -15.93 -10.33 -5.15
CA GLU A 170 -16.81 -9.27 -4.67
C GLU A 170 -16.32 -7.91 -5.18
N ARG A 171 -17.14 -7.21 -5.97
CA ARG A 171 -16.83 -5.83 -6.39
C ARG A 171 -17.04 -4.87 -5.23
N LYS A 172 -16.03 -4.06 -4.94
CA LYS A 172 -16.06 -2.96 -3.98
C LYS A 172 -15.84 -1.63 -4.68
N ASN A 173 -16.18 -0.53 -4.03
CA ASN A 173 -16.05 0.80 -4.61
C ASN A 173 -14.67 1.08 -5.23
N LYS A 174 -13.58 0.70 -4.56
CA LYS A 174 -12.19 1.01 -4.99
C LYS A 174 -11.40 -0.20 -5.47
N SER A 175 -11.87 -1.39 -5.22
CA SER A 175 -11.17 -2.66 -5.47
C SER A 175 -12.13 -3.75 -5.89
N ILE A 176 -11.57 -4.91 -6.22
CA ILE A 176 -12.30 -6.16 -6.41
C ILE A 176 -11.66 -7.14 -5.42
N LYS A 177 -12.45 -7.59 -4.45
CA LYS A 177 -11.99 -8.58 -3.48
C LYS A 177 -12.08 -9.99 -4.07
N VAL A 178 -11.02 -10.77 -3.91
CA VAL A 178 -11.02 -12.21 -4.13
C VAL A 178 -10.90 -12.87 -2.75
N HIS A 179 -11.96 -13.52 -2.32
CA HIS A 179 -12.01 -14.17 -1.01
C HIS A 179 -10.99 -15.31 -0.91
N GLY A 180 -10.34 -15.41 0.24
CA GLY A 180 -9.35 -16.43 0.54
C GLY A 180 -9.98 -17.80 0.79
N ASN A 181 -9.12 -18.82 0.80
CA ASN A 181 -9.46 -20.18 1.18
C ASN A 181 -8.22 -20.88 1.73
N THR A 182 -8.22 -22.21 1.82
CA THR A 182 -7.08 -23.01 2.32
C THR A 182 -5.81 -22.85 1.48
N TYR A 183 -5.91 -22.38 0.23
CA TYR A 183 -4.79 -22.26 -0.72
C TYR A 183 -4.31 -20.83 -0.92
N ARG A 184 -5.14 -19.82 -0.65
CA ARG A 184 -4.82 -18.40 -0.85
C ARG A 184 -5.37 -17.53 0.26
N LYS A 185 -4.72 -16.41 0.50
CA LYS A 185 -5.19 -15.33 1.38
C LYS A 185 -6.27 -14.51 0.66
N ASP A 186 -7.11 -13.79 1.43
CA ASP A 186 -7.95 -12.72 0.89
C ASP A 186 -7.08 -11.71 0.14
N ALA A 187 -7.52 -11.28 -1.03
CA ALA A 187 -6.80 -10.30 -1.84
C ALA A 187 -7.73 -9.18 -2.31
N ASP A 188 -7.35 -7.95 -2.04
CA ASP A 188 -7.98 -6.77 -2.63
C ASP A 188 -7.20 -6.36 -3.89
N THR A 189 -7.77 -6.66 -5.07
CA THR A 189 -7.22 -6.23 -6.35
C THR A 189 -7.68 -4.82 -6.67
N VAL A 190 -6.75 -3.96 -7.05
CA VAL A 190 -6.99 -2.55 -7.35
C VAL A 190 -6.63 -2.26 -8.80
N PRO A 191 -7.58 -2.42 -9.75
CA PRO A 191 -7.38 -1.96 -11.12
C PRO A 191 -7.23 -0.44 -11.16
N CYS A 192 -6.18 0.06 -11.79
CA CYS A 192 -5.85 1.47 -11.81
C CYS A 192 -5.06 1.82 -13.07
N LEU A 193 -4.91 3.12 -13.32
CA LEU A 193 -4.09 3.66 -14.40
C LEU A 193 -2.76 4.17 -13.84
N ARG A 194 -1.74 4.22 -14.67
CA ARG A 194 -0.51 4.93 -14.32
C ARG A 194 -0.80 6.41 -14.12
N TYR A 195 -0.21 7.00 -13.08
CA TYR A 195 -0.21 8.44 -12.85
C TYR A 195 1.20 8.98 -13.03
N ARG A 196 1.33 10.06 -13.80
CA ARG A 196 2.60 10.71 -14.11
C ARG A 196 2.56 12.16 -13.68
N ASN A 197 3.26 12.48 -12.61
CA ASN A 197 3.35 13.84 -12.10
C ASN A 197 4.62 14.53 -12.62
N TYR A 198 4.42 15.54 -13.48
CA TYR A 198 5.47 16.36 -14.11
C TYR A 198 5.62 17.73 -13.45
N THR A 199 5.03 17.98 -12.28
CA THR A 199 5.10 19.29 -11.62
C THR A 199 6.53 19.72 -11.27
N GLN A 200 7.47 18.80 -11.18
CA GLN A 200 8.90 19.02 -10.89
C GLN A 200 9.80 18.77 -12.10
N GLU A 201 9.23 18.50 -13.25
CA GLU A 201 9.97 18.28 -14.50
C GLU A 201 9.99 19.56 -15.32
N PHE A 202 11.17 19.99 -15.82
CA PHE A 202 11.37 21.27 -16.48
C PHE A 202 11.95 21.18 -17.90
N ASN A 203 12.28 19.97 -18.36
CA ASN A 203 12.92 19.72 -19.65
C ASN A 203 11.99 19.14 -20.71
N ASN A 204 10.69 18.97 -20.40
CA ASN A 204 9.68 18.29 -21.21
C ASN A 204 10.10 16.84 -21.57
N ASN A 205 10.76 16.17 -20.63
CA ASN A 205 11.15 14.77 -20.78
C ASN A 205 10.00 13.86 -20.35
N PRO A 206 9.37 13.09 -21.26
CA PRO A 206 8.23 12.22 -20.96
C PRO A 206 8.56 11.06 -20.01
N ASN A 207 9.86 10.78 -19.79
CA ASN A 207 10.31 9.71 -18.90
C ASN A 207 10.71 10.20 -17.51
N ASP A 208 10.76 11.52 -17.28
CA ASP A 208 11.14 12.10 -15.99
C ASP A 208 9.89 12.61 -15.24
N TYR A 209 9.21 11.70 -14.57
CA TYR A 209 8.01 11.96 -13.79
C TYR A 209 8.04 11.27 -12.42
N ILE A 210 7.31 11.85 -11.49
CA ILE A 210 7.01 11.15 -10.22
C ILE A 210 5.86 10.18 -10.49
N GLY A 211 6.18 8.88 -10.46
CA GLY A 211 5.23 7.82 -10.76
C GLY A 211 4.29 7.51 -9.60
N GLY A 212 2.99 7.50 -9.90
CA GLY A 212 1.92 7.09 -9.01
C GLY A 212 0.91 6.19 -9.73
N ILE A 213 -0.21 5.96 -9.07
CA ILE A 213 -1.39 5.29 -9.63
C ILE A 213 -2.62 6.16 -9.39
N VAL A 214 -3.58 6.10 -10.31
CA VAL A 214 -4.89 6.69 -10.13
C VAL A 214 -5.96 5.61 -10.16
N ILE A 215 -6.78 5.58 -9.11
CA ILE A 215 -7.92 4.68 -8.95
C ILE A 215 -9.17 5.48 -9.30
N LYS A 216 -9.95 4.99 -10.27
CA LYS A 216 -11.30 5.48 -10.56
C LYS A 216 -12.27 4.60 -9.76
N ALA A 217 -12.83 5.13 -8.67
CA ALA A 217 -13.79 4.42 -7.84
C ALA A 217 -15.18 4.38 -8.52
N ASP A 218 -16.03 3.40 -8.16
CA ASP A 218 -17.36 3.25 -8.75
C ASP A 218 -18.29 4.43 -8.44
N ASP A 219 -18.05 5.15 -7.34
CA ASP A 219 -18.79 6.38 -6.98
C ASP A 219 -18.29 7.64 -7.74
N GLY A 220 -17.39 7.48 -8.70
CA GLY A 220 -16.79 8.57 -9.47
C GLY A 220 -15.60 9.24 -8.77
N THR A 221 -15.27 8.88 -7.54
CA THR A 221 -14.12 9.46 -6.83
C THR A 221 -12.82 9.08 -7.51
N ARG A 222 -11.97 10.07 -7.75
CA ARG A 222 -10.61 9.90 -8.28
C ARG A 222 -9.61 9.94 -7.12
N ILE A 223 -8.80 8.90 -6.99
CA ILE A 223 -7.83 8.77 -5.89
C ILE A 223 -6.44 8.57 -6.48
N ILE A 224 -5.51 9.45 -6.11
CA ILE A 224 -4.09 9.35 -6.50
C ILE A 224 -3.30 8.81 -5.31
N ASN A 225 -2.50 7.78 -5.56
CA ASN A 225 -1.62 7.18 -4.58
C ASN A 225 -0.20 6.97 -5.16
N TYR A 226 0.80 6.93 -4.28
CA TYR A 226 2.20 6.68 -4.61
C TYR A 226 2.74 5.46 -3.85
N PRO A 227 2.24 4.24 -4.16
CA PRO A 227 2.58 3.04 -3.39
C PRO A 227 4.05 2.66 -3.47
N GLU A 228 4.71 2.89 -4.61
CA GLU A 228 6.15 2.60 -4.78
C GLU A 228 7.00 3.50 -3.90
N GLN A 229 6.64 4.79 -3.77
CA GLN A 229 7.32 5.72 -2.84
C GLN A 229 7.07 5.33 -1.38
N HIS A 230 5.83 4.94 -1.05
CA HIS A 230 5.51 4.47 0.29
C HIS A 230 6.39 3.28 0.71
N ILE A 231 6.58 2.32 -0.20
CA ILE A 231 7.45 1.15 0.02
C ILE A 231 8.91 1.60 0.23
N GLN A 232 9.43 2.48 -0.64
CA GLN A 232 10.80 2.98 -0.55
C GLN A 232 11.04 3.76 0.74
N ASN A 233 10.11 4.65 1.11
CA ASN A 233 10.19 5.45 2.34
C ASN A 233 10.12 4.57 3.59
N GLY A 234 9.22 3.60 3.62
CA GLY A 234 9.12 2.63 4.72
C GLY A 234 10.39 1.77 4.86
N ARG A 235 11.00 1.39 3.74
CA ARG A 235 12.27 0.66 3.72
C ARG A 235 13.43 1.51 4.24
N LYS A 236 13.56 2.73 3.72
CA LYS A 236 14.59 3.68 4.16
C LYS A 236 14.51 3.91 5.68
N LYS A 237 13.34 4.29 6.19
CA LYS A 237 13.11 4.52 7.62
C LYS A 237 13.45 3.28 8.46
N ASN A 238 13.09 2.09 7.99
CA ASN A 238 13.37 0.86 8.71
C ASN A 238 14.87 0.58 8.82
N ASN A 239 15.63 0.82 7.74
CA ASN A 239 17.09 0.65 7.74
C ASN A 239 17.77 1.68 8.67
N GLU A 240 17.31 2.93 8.61
CA GLU A 240 17.82 4.02 9.46
C GLU A 240 17.45 3.89 10.94
N THR A 241 16.58 2.96 11.31
CA THR A 241 16.14 2.70 12.69
C THR A 241 16.46 1.30 13.18
N ASN A 242 17.51 0.66 12.65
CA ASN A 242 17.92 -0.70 13.02
C ASN A 242 16.74 -1.70 13.01
N THR A 243 15.85 -1.59 12.03
CA THR A 243 14.63 -2.40 11.83
C THR A 243 13.54 -2.20 12.90
N TYR A 244 13.64 -1.24 13.80
CA TYR A 244 12.63 -0.99 14.83
C TYR A 244 11.38 -0.32 14.29
N TYR A 245 11.48 0.53 13.26
CA TYR A 245 10.32 1.22 12.70
C TYR A 245 9.17 0.26 12.33
N LYS A 246 9.41 -0.72 11.46
CA LYS A 246 8.38 -1.68 11.04
C LYS A 246 7.88 -2.56 12.19
N LYS A 247 8.73 -2.87 13.16
CA LYS A 247 8.34 -3.59 14.37
C LYS A 247 7.36 -2.78 15.21
N MET A 248 7.63 -1.50 15.45
CA MET A 248 6.73 -0.60 16.18
C MET A 248 5.42 -0.37 15.41
N VAL A 249 5.46 -0.25 14.09
CA VAL A 249 4.25 -0.19 13.25
C VAL A 249 3.37 -1.42 13.48
N ARG A 250 3.91 -2.63 13.43
CA ARG A 250 3.14 -3.85 13.67
C ARG A 250 2.56 -3.91 15.08
N ILE A 251 3.34 -3.53 16.09
CA ILE A 251 2.89 -3.45 17.49
C ILE A 251 1.69 -2.51 17.62
N ILE A 252 1.79 -1.29 17.12
CA ILE A 252 0.74 -0.28 17.26
C ILE A 252 -0.51 -0.67 16.47
N LYS A 253 -0.37 -1.22 15.27
CA LYS A 253 -1.49 -1.76 14.50
C LYS A 253 -2.18 -2.93 15.24
N LYS A 254 -1.43 -3.83 15.86
CA LYS A 254 -2.00 -4.92 16.67
C LYS A 254 -2.74 -4.40 17.88
N ILE A 255 -2.17 -3.42 18.58
CA ILE A 255 -2.84 -2.79 19.74
C ILE A 255 -4.12 -2.07 19.30
N ARG A 256 -4.09 -1.30 18.18
CA ARG A 256 -5.29 -0.70 17.59
C ARG A 256 -6.37 -1.75 17.31
N ASN A 257 -5.99 -2.89 16.74
CA ASN A 257 -6.94 -3.98 16.43
C ASN A 257 -7.52 -4.61 17.70
N ILE A 258 -6.73 -4.75 18.78
CA ILE A 258 -7.22 -5.18 20.09
C ILE A 258 -8.21 -4.16 20.67
N MET A 259 -7.89 -2.88 20.56
CA MET A 259 -8.78 -1.81 21.03
C MET A 259 -10.12 -1.79 20.28
N ASP A 260 -10.12 -2.04 18.98
CA ASP A 260 -11.33 -2.12 18.15
C ASP A 260 -12.11 -3.42 18.42
N GLY A 261 -11.44 -4.58 18.34
CA GLY A 261 -12.07 -5.90 18.42
C GLY A 261 -12.48 -6.31 19.84
N ASP A 262 -11.53 -6.26 20.78
CA ASP A 262 -11.75 -6.80 22.14
C ASP A 262 -12.41 -5.77 23.07
N TYR A 263 -12.14 -4.49 22.86
CA TYR A 263 -12.62 -3.41 23.72
C TYR A 263 -13.66 -2.49 23.07
N HIS A 264 -13.97 -2.68 21.79
CA HIS A 264 -14.98 -1.93 21.02
C HIS A 264 -14.80 -0.41 21.04
N TYR A 265 -13.56 0.07 21.05
CA TYR A 265 -13.29 1.51 20.97
C TYR A 265 -13.54 2.05 19.55
N LEU A 266 -14.63 2.76 19.34
CA LEU A 266 -14.97 3.38 18.06
C LEU A 266 -13.86 4.29 17.50
N SER A 267 -13.09 4.94 18.37
CA SER A 267 -11.95 5.74 17.96
C SER A 267 -10.84 4.92 17.30
N ALA A 268 -10.62 3.69 17.76
CA ALA A 268 -9.64 2.79 17.19
C ALA A 268 -10.04 2.31 15.79
N LYS A 269 -11.32 2.02 15.56
CA LYS A 269 -11.88 1.62 14.27
C LYS A 269 -11.63 2.65 13.18
N ASN A 270 -11.69 3.95 13.52
CA ASN A 270 -11.56 5.06 12.57
C ASN A 270 -10.10 5.42 12.23
N VAL A 271 -9.12 4.71 12.81
CA VAL A 271 -7.70 4.97 12.55
C VAL A 271 -7.19 4.04 11.46
N SER A 272 -6.86 4.62 10.30
CA SER A 272 -6.33 3.84 9.19
C SER A 272 -4.93 3.28 9.46
N SER A 273 -4.63 2.12 8.90
CA SER A 273 -3.28 1.52 8.97
C SER A 273 -2.22 2.43 8.33
N PHE A 274 -2.54 3.06 7.21
CA PHE A 274 -1.67 4.02 6.54
C PHE A 274 -1.40 5.26 7.42
N GLY A 275 -2.44 5.77 8.10
CA GLY A 275 -2.29 6.88 9.05
C GLY A 275 -1.34 6.57 10.19
N LEU A 276 -1.41 5.35 10.75
CA LEU A 276 -0.47 4.89 11.78
C LEU A 276 0.96 4.77 11.26
N GLU A 277 1.15 4.19 10.08
CA GLU A 277 2.48 4.08 9.45
C GLU A 277 3.09 5.46 9.21
N SER A 278 2.31 6.40 8.68
CA SER A 278 2.73 7.78 8.43
C SER A 278 3.05 8.54 9.73
N LEU A 279 2.26 8.33 10.78
CA LEU A 279 2.50 8.94 12.08
C LEU A 279 3.85 8.48 12.64
N LEU A 280 4.12 7.18 12.65
CA LEU A 280 5.38 6.63 13.14
C LEU A 280 6.56 7.02 12.24
N TRP A 281 6.35 7.19 10.94
CA TRP A 281 7.40 7.63 10.02
C TRP A 281 7.94 9.02 10.38
N ASN A 282 7.11 9.90 10.93
CA ASN A 282 7.51 11.25 11.36
C ASN A 282 8.26 11.31 12.70
N ILE A 283 8.32 10.21 13.45
CA ILE A 283 9.08 10.15 14.72
C ILE A 283 10.59 10.17 14.41
N PRO A 284 11.43 10.93 15.13
CA PRO A 284 12.87 10.92 14.93
C PRO A 284 13.48 9.52 15.02
N ASN A 285 14.47 9.23 14.16
CA ASN A 285 15.11 7.91 14.11
C ASN A 285 15.73 7.54 15.46
N ALA A 286 16.31 8.51 16.18
CA ALA A 286 16.93 8.30 17.49
C ALA A 286 15.96 7.70 18.53
N THR A 287 14.66 8.02 18.46
CA THR A 287 13.64 7.47 19.37
C THR A 287 13.53 5.95 19.25
N PHE A 288 13.67 5.42 18.04
CA PHE A 288 13.61 3.97 17.80
C PHE A 288 14.88 3.23 18.21
N MET A 289 16.01 3.91 18.27
CA MET A 289 17.33 3.31 18.48
C MET A 289 17.85 3.44 19.91
N LYS A 290 17.13 4.11 20.78
CA LYS A 290 17.56 4.44 22.14
C LYS A 290 17.71 3.19 23.03
N TYR A 291 16.91 2.16 22.78
CA TYR A 291 16.91 0.92 23.58
C TYR A 291 16.85 -0.32 22.69
N SER A 292 17.36 -1.44 23.20
CA SER A 292 17.21 -2.77 22.60
C SER A 292 15.95 -3.52 23.06
N ILE A 293 15.25 -3.02 24.09
CA ILE A 293 14.06 -3.61 24.69
C ILE A 293 12.83 -2.94 24.11
N TYR A 294 11.93 -3.72 23.49
CA TYR A 294 10.74 -3.22 22.77
C TYR A 294 9.82 -2.39 23.65
N ARG A 295 9.68 -2.79 24.93
CA ARG A 295 8.84 -2.07 25.89
C ARG A 295 9.27 -0.62 26.09
N TYR A 296 10.57 -0.36 26.13
CA TYR A 296 11.11 1.00 26.30
C TYR A 296 11.00 1.80 25.01
N VAL A 297 11.33 1.18 23.86
CA VAL A 297 11.13 1.82 22.55
C VAL A 297 9.65 2.16 22.33
N PHE A 298 8.75 1.23 22.65
CA PHE A 298 7.31 1.44 22.54
C PHE A 298 6.84 2.59 23.44
N GLY A 299 7.33 2.67 24.69
CA GLY A 299 7.05 3.78 25.60
C GLY A 299 7.44 5.13 25.00
N ASP A 300 8.71 5.28 24.58
CA ASP A 300 9.19 6.52 23.96
C ASP A 300 8.46 6.89 22.66
N VAL A 301 8.07 5.90 21.85
CA VAL A 301 7.25 6.10 20.63
C VAL A 301 5.87 6.63 20.98
N VAL A 302 5.21 6.07 22.00
CA VAL A 302 3.89 6.53 22.46
C VAL A 302 3.99 7.93 23.08
N ASP A 303 4.98 8.18 23.93
CA ASP A 303 5.20 9.47 24.57
C ASP A 303 5.49 10.58 23.53
N TYR A 304 6.17 10.26 22.43
CA TYR A 304 6.39 11.21 21.34
C TYR A 304 5.09 11.56 20.57
N ILE A 305 4.16 10.61 20.47
CA ILE A 305 2.89 10.80 19.74
C ILE A 305 1.88 11.60 20.59
N LEU A 306 1.92 11.48 21.92
CA LEU A 306 1.02 12.17 22.86
C LEU A 306 1.43 13.62 23.07
#